data_8bc4c6c824077728791e3e94f0f5e221
#
_entry.id   8bc4c6c824077728791e3e94f0f5e221
#
_cell.length_a   1.000
_cell.length_b   1.000
_cell.length_c   1.000
_cell.angle_alpha   90.00
_cell.angle_beta   90.00
_cell.angle_gamma   90.00
#
_symmetry.space_group_name_H-M   'P 1'
#
loop_
_entity.id
_entity.type
_entity.pdbx_description
1 polymer ?
#
loop_
_entity_poly.entity_id
_entity_poly.type
_entity_poly.pdbx_seq_one_letter_code
_entity_poly.pdbx_strand_id
1 'polypeptide(L)'
;MNLIDFATSPLSLLPPLVALTLAIVTRRVLVSLGVGIVMGAILLADYSVGNAASYVFTKASGVFIEDGGINTWNMSIIAFLLILGMMTALLTLSGGTRAFAEWAQSRVKSKRGSKLLAAFLGVFIFVDDYFNSLAVGAISRPVTDRFYVSRAKLAYILDSTAAPMCVIMPASSWGAYIITIIGGILVTHGVTEYSALGAYVRLIPMNFYAVFALLMVFAVAWFGLDVGKMREHEIEASQGRGFDGDNDQKQAHDLNEELDIEESENGSVSDLVMPIVSLIVATVAAMLYTGGQALTADGQAFNLLGAFENTDVGKSLVYGGVLGLLVALATVFKQKLPMSDIARTMWIGASSMFGAILILVFAWTIGSVIGDMKTGSYLSSLATGNIDYHWLPVILFLLAGLMAFSTGTSWGTFGIMLPIAGDMAAASDIALILPMLSAVLAGSVFGDHCSPISDTTILSSTGARCNHIDHVSTQLPYALSVAFVSCIGFITLGMTSSIGIAFSAASLTFVAVCFALAYFSRCKMATCKS
;
A
#
# COMPACT_ATOMS: atom_id res chain seq x y z
N MET A 1 30.45 13.86 -15.26
CA MET A 1 29.53 14.39 -16.30
C MET A 1 29.08 15.76 -15.82
N ASN A 2 29.18 16.80 -16.65
CA ASN A 2 28.63 18.11 -16.29
C ASN A 2 27.13 18.08 -16.61
N LEU A 3 26.28 18.10 -15.59
CA LEU A 3 24.83 18.18 -15.75
C LEU A 3 24.39 19.63 -15.84
N ILE A 4 23.35 19.92 -16.65
CA ILE A 4 22.76 21.26 -16.73
C ILE A 4 21.95 21.53 -15.48
N ASP A 5 22.08 22.74 -14.93
CA ASP A 5 21.31 23.20 -13.78
C ASP A 5 19.93 23.73 -14.23
N PHE A 6 18.85 23.10 -13.74
CA PHE A 6 17.47 23.50 -14.03
C PHE A 6 16.75 24.11 -12.83
N ALA A 7 17.45 24.49 -11.76
CA ALA A 7 16.85 25.05 -10.54
C ALA A 7 15.93 26.28 -10.79
N THR A 8 16.16 27.05 -11.86
CA THR A 8 15.38 28.25 -12.22
C THR A 8 14.56 28.06 -13.51
N SER A 9 14.55 26.88 -14.10
CA SER A 9 13.92 26.60 -15.40
C SER A 9 12.63 25.78 -15.25
N PRO A 10 11.54 26.14 -15.95
CA PRO A 10 10.32 25.31 -16.00
C PRO A 10 10.56 23.94 -16.62
N LEU A 11 11.66 23.73 -17.33
CA LEU A 11 12.03 22.43 -17.89
C LEU A 11 12.30 21.38 -16.80
N SER A 12 12.61 21.80 -15.57
CA SER A 12 12.76 20.88 -14.43
C SER A 12 11.47 20.09 -14.13
N LEU A 13 10.30 20.66 -14.45
CA LEU A 13 9.00 20.01 -14.26
C LEU A 13 8.66 19.00 -15.37
N LEU A 14 9.36 19.06 -16.50
CA LEU A 14 8.97 18.31 -17.69
C LEU A 14 9.03 16.78 -17.49
N PRO A 15 10.11 16.19 -16.92
CA PRO A 15 10.17 14.74 -16.67
C PRO A 15 9.05 14.23 -15.75
N PRO A 16 8.81 14.80 -14.55
CA PRO A 16 7.73 14.34 -13.70
C PRO A 16 6.34 14.58 -14.28
N LEU A 17 6.09 15.71 -14.98
CA LEU A 17 4.81 15.99 -15.62
C LEU A 17 4.52 15.05 -16.79
N VAL A 18 5.54 14.72 -17.57
CA VAL A 18 5.38 13.75 -18.68
C VAL A 18 5.16 12.35 -18.13
N ALA A 19 5.92 11.93 -17.12
CA ALA A 19 5.67 10.66 -16.44
C ALA A 19 4.24 10.58 -15.90
N LEU A 20 3.78 11.63 -15.20
CA LEU A 20 2.42 11.72 -14.66
C LEU A 20 1.35 11.68 -15.78
N THR A 21 1.50 12.52 -16.80
CA THR A 21 0.53 12.58 -17.91
C THR A 21 0.44 11.28 -18.67
N LEU A 22 1.59 10.66 -18.99
CA LEU A 22 1.63 9.37 -19.66
C LEU A 22 1.05 8.26 -18.77
N ALA A 23 1.30 8.27 -17.47
CA ALA A 23 0.72 7.29 -16.55
C ALA A 23 -0.81 7.37 -16.58
N ILE A 24 -1.38 8.57 -16.52
CA ILE A 24 -2.84 8.80 -16.59
C ILE A 24 -3.41 8.37 -17.96
N VAL A 25 -2.76 8.76 -19.07
CA VAL A 25 -3.27 8.51 -20.42
C VAL A 25 -3.08 7.06 -20.86
N THR A 26 -1.89 6.48 -20.61
CA THR A 26 -1.55 5.14 -21.10
C THR A 26 -1.93 4.04 -20.12
N ARG A 27 -2.10 4.37 -18.85
CA ARG A 27 -2.31 3.41 -17.73
C ARG A 27 -1.16 2.39 -17.61
N ARG A 28 0.06 2.77 -18.06
CA ARG A 28 1.26 1.92 -18.06
C ARG A 28 2.39 2.58 -17.29
N VAL A 29 2.43 2.33 -15.98
CA VAL A 29 3.36 2.98 -15.04
C VAL A 29 4.83 2.83 -15.46
N LEU A 30 5.29 1.63 -15.79
CA LEU A 30 6.69 1.38 -16.18
C LEU A 30 7.11 2.15 -17.42
N VAL A 31 6.24 2.21 -18.44
CA VAL A 31 6.48 2.99 -19.66
C VAL A 31 6.58 4.47 -19.34
N SER A 32 5.69 4.96 -18.50
CA SER A 32 5.59 6.37 -18.10
C SER A 32 6.82 6.82 -17.30
N LEU A 33 7.24 6.01 -16.33
CA LEU A 33 8.47 6.22 -15.55
C LEU A 33 9.69 6.20 -16.48
N GLY A 34 9.78 5.20 -17.38
CA GLY A 34 10.88 5.08 -18.35
C GLY A 34 10.99 6.29 -19.27
N VAL A 35 9.88 6.80 -19.81
CA VAL A 35 9.88 8.02 -20.63
C VAL A 35 10.30 9.24 -19.83
N GLY A 36 9.82 9.38 -18.58
CA GLY A 36 10.25 10.45 -17.67
C GLY A 36 11.77 10.42 -17.40
N ILE A 37 12.31 9.23 -17.10
CA ILE A 37 13.75 9.03 -16.88
C ILE A 37 14.56 9.42 -18.12
N VAL A 38 14.18 8.91 -19.30
CA VAL A 38 14.91 9.21 -20.57
C VAL A 38 14.82 10.70 -20.90
N MET A 39 13.66 11.31 -20.73
CA MET A 39 13.48 12.75 -20.98
C MET A 39 14.35 13.59 -20.05
N GLY A 40 14.34 13.32 -18.74
CA GLY A 40 15.19 14.01 -17.78
C GLY A 40 16.69 13.84 -18.09
N ALA A 41 17.09 12.62 -18.45
CA ALA A 41 18.46 12.32 -18.86
C ALA A 41 18.91 13.12 -20.11
N ILE A 42 18.05 13.24 -21.12
CA ILE A 42 18.33 14.02 -22.34
C ILE A 42 18.49 15.50 -22.00
N LEU A 43 17.64 16.05 -21.15
CA LEU A 43 17.73 17.46 -20.71
C LEU A 43 19.01 17.69 -19.89
N LEU A 44 19.29 16.86 -18.89
CA LEU A 44 20.48 16.97 -18.04
C LEU A 44 21.79 16.83 -18.83
N ALA A 45 21.77 16.05 -19.92
CA ALA A 45 22.93 15.80 -20.78
C ALA A 45 23.05 16.77 -21.96
N ASP A 46 22.39 17.93 -21.93
CA ASP A 46 22.40 18.94 -23.03
C ASP A 46 22.05 18.33 -24.39
N TYR A 47 20.97 17.53 -24.44
CA TYR A 47 20.48 16.81 -25.63
C TYR A 47 21.48 15.84 -26.26
N SER A 48 22.59 15.51 -25.60
CA SER A 48 23.55 14.53 -26.04
C SER A 48 23.05 13.12 -25.74
N VAL A 49 22.65 12.38 -26.76
CA VAL A 49 22.10 10.99 -26.63
C VAL A 49 23.11 10.05 -25.96
N GLY A 50 24.40 10.15 -26.31
CA GLY A 50 25.45 9.31 -25.71
C GLY A 50 25.63 9.58 -24.21
N ASN A 51 25.66 10.87 -23.83
CA ASN A 51 25.74 11.26 -22.43
C ASN A 51 24.46 10.90 -21.66
N ALA A 52 23.29 11.08 -22.26
CA ALA A 52 22.01 10.69 -21.66
C ALA A 52 21.95 9.17 -21.41
N ALA A 53 22.35 8.37 -22.36
CA ALA A 53 22.42 6.91 -22.18
C ALA A 53 23.40 6.50 -21.07
N SER A 54 24.58 7.12 -21.02
CA SER A 54 25.55 6.90 -19.94
C SER A 54 24.98 7.32 -18.58
N TYR A 55 24.27 8.45 -18.53
CA TYR A 55 23.61 8.92 -17.31
C TYR A 55 22.56 7.91 -16.81
N VAL A 56 21.63 7.48 -17.68
CA VAL A 56 20.61 6.48 -17.32
C VAL A 56 21.25 5.20 -16.84
N PHE A 57 22.27 4.70 -17.56
CA PHE A 57 23.00 3.50 -17.13
C PHE A 57 23.64 3.68 -15.75
N THR A 58 24.29 4.82 -15.48
CA THR A 58 24.91 5.10 -14.19
C THR A 58 23.87 5.15 -13.08
N LYS A 59 22.74 5.83 -13.28
CA LYS A 59 21.69 5.94 -12.26
C LYS A 59 21.00 4.58 -12.03
N ALA A 60 20.67 3.85 -13.09
CA ALA A 60 20.05 2.54 -12.96
C ALA A 60 21.00 1.49 -12.34
N SER A 61 22.28 1.51 -12.71
CA SER A 61 23.27 0.63 -12.09
C SER A 61 23.56 1.01 -10.63
N GLY A 62 23.48 2.29 -10.28
CA GLY A 62 23.59 2.80 -8.91
C GLY A 62 22.53 2.26 -7.95
N VAL A 63 21.39 1.82 -8.48
CA VAL A 63 20.37 1.11 -7.68
C VAL A 63 20.93 -0.19 -7.10
N PHE A 64 21.81 -0.87 -7.82
CA PHE A 64 22.37 -2.18 -7.46
C PHE A 64 23.80 -2.08 -6.90
N ILE A 65 24.60 -1.13 -7.44
CA ILE A 65 26.02 -0.98 -7.14
C ILE A 65 26.31 0.46 -6.76
N GLU A 66 26.79 0.68 -5.56
CA GLU A 66 27.15 1.99 -5.01
C GLU A 66 28.57 1.92 -4.46
N ASP A 67 29.41 2.92 -4.77
CA ASP A 67 30.82 3.02 -4.35
C ASP A 67 31.69 1.77 -4.64
N GLY A 68 31.39 1.07 -5.74
CA GLY A 68 32.10 -0.15 -6.13
C GLY A 68 31.71 -1.42 -5.36
N GLY A 69 30.69 -1.34 -4.49
CA GLY A 69 30.10 -2.46 -3.76
C GLY A 69 28.62 -2.64 -4.08
N ILE A 70 28.02 -3.70 -3.53
CA ILE A 70 26.57 -3.93 -3.64
C ILE A 70 25.85 -2.91 -2.77
N ASN A 71 24.83 -2.22 -3.31
CA ASN A 71 23.92 -1.40 -2.52
C ASN A 71 23.09 -2.30 -1.60
N THR A 72 23.59 -2.51 -0.40
CA THR A 72 22.99 -3.45 0.57
C THR A 72 21.60 -3.04 1.01
N TRP A 73 21.29 -1.73 1.02
CA TRP A 73 19.97 -1.22 1.37
C TRP A 73 18.92 -1.65 0.34
N ASN A 74 19.13 -1.29 -0.92
CA ASN A 74 18.20 -1.62 -1.99
C ASN A 74 18.07 -3.14 -2.20
N MET A 75 19.20 -3.86 -2.12
CA MET A 75 19.22 -5.32 -2.26
C MET A 75 18.48 -6.03 -1.15
N SER A 76 18.54 -5.54 0.08
CA SER A 76 17.77 -6.09 1.19
C SER A 76 16.25 -5.96 0.95
N ILE A 77 15.80 -4.83 0.41
CA ILE A 77 14.38 -4.63 0.11
C ILE A 77 13.92 -5.57 -1.02
N ILE A 78 14.69 -5.68 -2.10
CA ILE A 78 14.39 -6.62 -3.20
C ILE A 78 14.35 -8.06 -2.69
N ALA A 79 15.33 -8.46 -1.87
CA ALA A 79 15.36 -9.80 -1.27
C ALA A 79 14.13 -10.04 -0.37
N PHE A 80 13.75 -9.05 0.44
CA PHE A 80 12.56 -9.14 1.29
C PHE A 80 11.28 -9.34 0.48
N LEU A 81 11.07 -8.57 -0.60
CA LEU A 81 9.92 -8.72 -1.48
C LEU A 81 9.85 -10.13 -2.10
N LEU A 82 10.98 -10.66 -2.60
CA LEU A 82 11.04 -12.02 -3.14
C LEU A 82 10.71 -13.07 -2.06
N ILE A 83 11.24 -12.92 -0.86
CA ILE A 83 10.97 -13.80 0.28
C ILE A 83 9.48 -13.76 0.65
N LEU A 84 8.87 -12.58 0.69
CA LEU A 84 7.43 -12.44 0.95
C LEU A 84 6.60 -13.14 -0.11
N GLY A 85 6.90 -12.95 -1.39
CA GLY A 85 6.19 -13.64 -2.47
C GLY A 85 6.29 -15.16 -2.34
N MET A 86 7.47 -15.70 -2.06
CA MET A 86 7.66 -17.14 -1.80
C MET A 86 6.87 -17.60 -0.58
N MET A 87 6.88 -16.84 0.51
CA MET A 87 6.17 -17.19 1.74
C MET A 87 4.66 -17.21 1.52
N THR A 88 4.08 -16.20 0.87
CA THR A 88 2.63 -16.13 0.61
C THR A 88 2.15 -17.28 -0.27
N ALA A 89 2.91 -17.65 -1.30
CA ALA A 89 2.63 -18.80 -2.14
C ALA A 89 2.64 -20.13 -1.34
N LEU A 90 3.62 -20.31 -0.44
CA LEU A 90 3.68 -21.49 0.44
C LEU A 90 2.54 -21.54 1.46
N LEU A 91 2.07 -20.40 1.97
CA LEU A 91 0.90 -20.33 2.85
C LEU A 91 -0.35 -20.85 2.13
N THR A 92 -0.53 -20.54 0.85
CA THR A 92 -1.59 -21.08 0.00
C THR A 92 -1.43 -22.59 -0.20
N LEU A 93 -0.23 -23.05 -0.62
CA LEU A 93 0.07 -24.46 -0.83
C LEU A 93 -0.19 -25.31 0.42
N SER A 94 0.11 -24.77 1.62
CA SER A 94 -0.05 -25.49 2.90
C SER A 94 -1.50 -25.88 3.22
N GLY A 95 -2.50 -25.27 2.57
CA GLY A 95 -3.92 -25.43 2.91
C GLY A 95 -4.30 -24.79 4.26
N GLY A 96 -3.41 -24.01 4.86
CA GLY A 96 -3.66 -23.31 6.13
C GLY A 96 -4.81 -22.33 6.04
N THR A 97 -4.98 -21.67 4.90
CA THR A 97 -6.08 -20.75 4.59
C THR A 97 -7.44 -21.46 4.69
N ARG A 98 -7.57 -22.64 4.07
CA ARG A 98 -8.78 -23.47 4.12
C ARG A 98 -9.08 -23.96 5.53
N ALA A 99 -8.08 -24.51 6.22
CA ALA A 99 -8.24 -25.00 7.60
C ALA A 99 -8.70 -23.89 8.55
N PHE A 100 -8.20 -22.67 8.36
CA PHE A 100 -8.64 -21.51 9.12
C PHE A 100 -10.10 -21.13 8.80
N ALA A 101 -10.51 -21.21 7.54
CA ALA A 101 -11.89 -20.95 7.13
C ALA A 101 -12.88 -21.94 7.79
N GLU A 102 -12.56 -23.23 7.82
CA GLU A 102 -13.37 -24.28 8.49
C GLU A 102 -13.47 -24.02 10.01
N TRP A 103 -12.35 -23.67 10.65
CA TRP A 103 -12.35 -23.30 12.06
C TRP A 103 -13.20 -22.07 12.33
N ALA A 104 -13.08 -21.00 11.51
CA ALA A 104 -13.84 -19.77 11.65
C ALA A 104 -15.35 -19.99 11.48
N GLN A 105 -15.76 -20.83 10.51
CA GLN A 105 -17.17 -21.21 10.31
C GLN A 105 -17.81 -21.84 11.55
N SER A 106 -17.06 -22.60 12.33
CA SER A 106 -17.55 -23.21 13.57
C SER A 106 -17.76 -22.23 14.71
N ARG A 107 -17.06 -21.09 14.69
CA ARG A 107 -17.04 -20.10 15.79
C ARG A 107 -17.96 -18.90 15.56
N VAL A 108 -18.16 -18.48 14.32
CA VAL A 108 -19.00 -17.33 13.98
C VAL A 108 -20.48 -17.73 14.01
N LYS A 109 -21.30 -16.92 14.72
CA LYS A 109 -22.73 -17.21 14.96
C LYS A 109 -23.67 -16.10 14.52
N SER A 110 -23.21 -15.06 13.85
CA SER A 110 -24.05 -13.92 13.46
C SER A 110 -23.55 -13.22 12.20
N LYS A 111 -24.47 -12.55 11.48
CA LYS A 111 -24.15 -11.69 10.32
C LYS A 111 -23.14 -10.60 10.66
N ARG A 112 -23.23 -9.99 11.85
CA ARG A 112 -22.25 -9.01 12.33
C ARG A 112 -20.88 -9.67 12.57
N GLY A 113 -20.88 -10.83 13.20
CA GLY A 113 -19.66 -11.59 13.48
C GLY A 113 -18.92 -12.00 12.22
N SER A 114 -19.63 -12.39 11.14
CA SER A 114 -18.99 -12.76 9.86
C SER A 114 -18.30 -11.56 9.18
N LYS A 115 -18.91 -10.37 9.21
CA LYS A 115 -18.31 -9.15 8.69
C LYS A 115 -17.08 -8.71 9.50
N LEU A 116 -17.18 -8.79 10.82
CA LEU A 116 -16.06 -8.47 11.71
C LEU A 116 -14.92 -9.47 11.57
N LEU A 117 -15.21 -10.76 11.36
CA LEU A 117 -14.17 -11.74 11.07
C LEU A 117 -13.35 -11.33 9.85
N ALA A 118 -14.02 -10.98 8.73
CA ALA A 118 -13.33 -10.52 7.53
C ALA A 118 -12.49 -9.27 7.78
N ALA A 119 -13.04 -8.29 8.50
CA ALA A 119 -12.32 -7.05 8.83
C ALA A 119 -11.09 -7.31 9.72
N PHE A 120 -11.21 -8.15 10.76
CA PHE A 120 -10.08 -8.50 11.63
C PHE A 120 -9.02 -9.32 10.91
N LEU A 121 -9.41 -10.23 10.02
CA LEU A 121 -8.47 -10.99 9.20
C LEU A 121 -7.71 -10.07 8.24
N GLY A 122 -8.40 -9.13 7.58
CA GLY A 122 -7.77 -8.14 6.73
C GLY A 122 -6.76 -7.26 7.46
N VAL A 123 -7.02 -6.92 8.72
CA VAL A 123 -6.02 -6.22 9.56
C VAL A 123 -4.88 -7.13 9.98
N PHE A 124 -5.13 -8.40 10.26
CA PHE A 124 -4.12 -9.36 10.73
C PHE A 124 -3.18 -9.84 9.60
N ILE A 125 -3.71 -10.07 8.40
CA ILE A 125 -2.95 -10.56 7.24
C ILE A 125 -2.45 -9.36 6.42
N PHE A 126 -1.58 -8.53 6.99
CA PHE A 126 -1.09 -7.29 6.39
C PHE A 126 0.24 -7.44 5.60
N VAL A 127 0.74 -8.64 5.48
CA VAL A 127 2.08 -8.90 4.92
C VAL A 127 2.21 -8.38 3.50
N ASP A 128 1.15 -8.57 2.71
CA ASP A 128 1.05 -8.16 1.31
C ASP A 128 -0.43 -7.97 0.95
N ASP A 129 -0.74 -6.97 0.14
CA ASP A 129 -2.12 -6.59 -0.21
C ASP A 129 -2.81 -7.62 -1.13
N TYR A 130 -2.07 -8.21 -2.07
CA TYR A 130 -2.58 -9.24 -2.97
C TYR A 130 -2.94 -10.50 -2.20
N PHE A 131 -2.02 -10.95 -1.35
CA PHE A 131 -2.27 -12.08 -0.47
C PHE A 131 -3.41 -11.80 0.51
N ASN A 132 -3.48 -10.61 1.08
CA ASN A 132 -4.57 -10.18 1.94
C ASN A 132 -5.91 -10.36 1.22
N SER A 133 -6.09 -9.72 0.06
CA SER A 133 -7.36 -9.74 -0.69
C SER A 133 -7.82 -11.16 -1.02
N LEU A 134 -6.91 -12.01 -1.48
CA LEU A 134 -7.24 -13.39 -1.89
C LEU A 134 -7.44 -14.32 -0.69
N ALA A 135 -6.51 -14.33 0.28
CA ALA A 135 -6.57 -15.22 1.44
C ALA A 135 -7.75 -14.88 2.37
N VAL A 136 -7.91 -13.58 2.71
CA VAL A 136 -9.06 -13.16 3.53
C VAL A 136 -10.38 -13.41 2.81
N GLY A 137 -10.41 -13.21 1.48
CA GLY A 137 -11.56 -13.54 0.64
C GLY A 137 -11.92 -15.02 0.71
N ALA A 138 -10.94 -15.91 0.48
CA ALA A 138 -11.13 -17.35 0.53
C ALA A 138 -11.62 -17.83 1.91
N ILE A 139 -11.06 -17.29 2.99
CA ILE A 139 -11.43 -17.61 4.37
C ILE A 139 -12.84 -17.10 4.71
N SER A 140 -13.11 -15.83 4.36
CA SER A 140 -14.31 -15.14 4.87
C SER A 140 -15.55 -15.42 4.04
N ARG A 141 -15.42 -15.67 2.72
CA ARG A 141 -16.55 -15.87 1.81
C ARG A 141 -17.50 -17.00 2.26
N PRO A 142 -17.05 -18.22 2.60
CA PRO A 142 -17.97 -19.27 3.06
C PRO A 142 -18.71 -18.90 4.34
N VAL A 143 -18.08 -18.08 5.19
CA VAL A 143 -18.69 -17.61 6.44
C VAL A 143 -19.70 -16.50 6.16
N THR A 144 -19.37 -15.53 5.30
CA THR A 144 -20.25 -14.41 4.95
C THR A 144 -21.47 -14.88 4.15
N ASP A 145 -21.30 -15.80 3.19
CA ASP A 145 -22.38 -16.39 2.40
C ASP A 145 -23.40 -17.13 3.30
N ARG A 146 -22.93 -17.87 4.29
CA ARG A 146 -23.78 -18.55 5.28
C ARG A 146 -24.70 -17.59 6.06
N PHE A 147 -24.26 -16.36 6.29
CA PHE A 147 -25.01 -15.32 7.00
C PHE A 147 -25.67 -14.30 6.09
N TYR A 148 -25.76 -14.58 4.79
CA TYR A 148 -26.42 -13.71 3.80
C TYR A 148 -25.84 -12.28 3.81
N VAL A 149 -24.52 -12.13 3.89
CA VAL A 149 -23.79 -10.89 3.63
C VAL A 149 -23.53 -10.82 2.14
N SER A 150 -23.80 -9.69 1.50
CA SER A 150 -23.57 -9.54 0.06
C SER A 150 -22.07 -9.67 -0.27
N ARG A 151 -21.77 -10.26 -1.43
CA ARG A 151 -20.39 -10.38 -1.92
C ARG A 151 -19.75 -9.03 -2.19
N ALA A 152 -20.56 -8.03 -2.61
CA ALA A 152 -20.10 -6.65 -2.74
C ALA A 152 -19.62 -6.05 -1.42
N LYS A 153 -20.29 -6.37 -0.30
CA LYS A 153 -19.83 -5.94 1.02
C LYS A 153 -18.57 -6.66 1.46
N LEU A 154 -18.45 -7.94 1.18
CA LEU A 154 -17.22 -8.67 1.43
C LEU A 154 -16.07 -8.05 0.63
N ALA A 155 -16.25 -7.81 -0.68
CA ALA A 155 -15.25 -7.15 -1.52
C ALA A 155 -14.82 -5.78 -0.97
N TYR A 156 -15.77 -4.96 -0.52
CA TYR A 156 -15.48 -3.69 0.15
C TYR A 156 -14.62 -3.87 1.41
N ILE A 157 -14.91 -4.87 2.26
CA ILE A 157 -14.12 -5.14 3.46
C ILE A 157 -12.70 -5.57 3.09
N LEU A 158 -12.53 -6.43 2.09
CA LEU A 158 -11.23 -6.91 1.62
C LEU A 158 -10.38 -5.75 1.12
N ASP A 159 -10.90 -4.98 0.18
CA ASP A 159 -10.18 -3.87 -0.44
C ASP A 159 -9.81 -2.80 0.58
N SER A 160 -10.75 -2.41 1.44
CA SER A 160 -10.54 -1.39 2.47
C SER A 160 -9.65 -1.83 3.64
N THR A 161 -9.28 -3.11 3.72
CA THR A 161 -8.32 -3.61 4.72
C THR A 161 -6.99 -4.07 4.09
N ALA A 162 -6.90 -4.23 2.78
CA ALA A 162 -5.67 -4.62 2.11
C ALA A 162 -4.69 -3.43 2.01
N ALA A 163 -4.84 -2.55 1.04
CA ALA A 163 -3.97 -1.41 0.83
C ALA A 163 -3.88 -0.45 2.04
N PRO A 164 -5.00 -0.05 2.71
CA PRO A 164 -4.92 0.80 3.90
C PRO A 164 -4.13 0.19 5.04
N MET A 165 -4.14 -1.14 5.21
CA MET A 165 -3.35 -1.79 6.26
C MET A 165 -1.88 -1.89 5.86
N CYS A 166 -1.58 -2.28 4.61
CA CYS A 166 -0.21 -2.42 4.12
C CYS A 166 0.56 -1.09 4.16
N VAL A 167 -0.10 0.05 3.89
CA VAL A 167 0.56 1.37 3.90
C VAL A 167 0.94 1.87 5.30
N ILE A 168 0.35 1.33 6.37
CA ILE A 168 0.66 1.73 7.75
C ILE A 168 1.50 0.70 8.52
N MET A 169 1.72 -0.49 7.94
CA MET A 169 2.49 -1.56 8.59
C MET A 169 3.92 -1.63 8.06
N PRO A 170 4.93 -1.36 8.89
CA PRO A 170 6.34 -1.31 8.43
C PRO A 170 6.88 -2.67 7.96
N ALA A 171 6.31 -3.77 8.44
CA ALA A 171 6.71 -5.13 8.07
C ALA A 171 5.89 -5.71 6.91
N SER A 172 5.23 -4.87 6.13
CA SER A 172 4.55 -5.23 4.88
C SER A 172 5.44 -4.99 3.66
N SER A 173 5.03 -5.53 2.50
CA SER A 173 5.66 -5.21 1.21
C SER A 173 5.65 -3.69 0.93
N TRP A 174 4.54 -3.03 1.21
CA TRP A 174 4.38 -1.58 1.04
C TRP A 174 5.23 -0.79 2.04
N GLY A 175 5.22 -1.18 3.32
CA GLY A 175 6.02 -0.54 4.35
C GLY A 175 7.50 -0.53 4.01
N ALA A 176 8.05 -1.65 3.57
CA ALA A 176 9.44 -1.77 3.13
C ALA A 176 9.76 -0.80 1.98
N TYR A 177 8.91 -0.76 0.96
CA TYR A 177 9.03 0.15 -0.19
C TYR A 177 9.01 1.62 0.24
N ILE A 178 8.00 2.02 1.00
CA ILE A 178 7.80 3.41 1.43
C ILE A 178 8.95 3.89 2.33
N ILE A 179 9.38 3.08 3.31
CA ILE A 179 10.48 3.42 4.20
C ILE A 179 11.76 3.68 3.39
N THR A 180 12.01 2.90 2.34
CA THR A 180 13.19 3.07 1.47
C THR A 180 13.15 4.41 0.73
N ILE A 181 12.01 4.78 0.13
CA ILE A 181 11.87 6.06 -0.57
C ILE A 181 11.98 7.23 0.40
N ILE A 182 11.29 7.16 1.54
CA ILE A 182 11.36 8.21 2.57
C ILE A 182 12.80 8.40 3.05
N GLY A 183 13.52 7.29 3.32
CA GLY A 183 14.93 7.35 3.71
C GLY A 183 15.79 8.10 2.69
N GLY A 184 15.62 7.80 1.40
CA GLY A 184 16.30 8.52 0.32
C GLY A 184 15.96 10.01 0.28
N ILE A 185 14.68 10.38 0.45
CA ILE A 185 14.22 11.77 0.47
C ILE A 185 14.85 12.53 1.65
N LEU A 186 14.84 11.95 2.86
CA LEU A 186 15.41 12.57 4.05
C LEU A 186 16.91 12.84 3.87
N VAL A 187 17.66 11.87 3.32
CA VAL A 187 19.09 12.04 3.02
C VAL A 187 19.32 13.13 1.97
N THR A 188 18.55 13.12 0.88
CA THR A 188 18.69 14.10 -0.21
C THR A 188 18.49 15.54 0.29
N HIS A 189 17.57 15.75 1.22
CA HIS A 189 17.27 17.09 1.76
C HIS A 189 17.98 17.39 3.09
N GLY A 190 18.90 16.53 3.53
CA GLY A 190 19.69 16.75 4.75
C GLY A 190 18.86 16.76 6.03
N VAL A 191 17.71 16.09 6.04
CA VAL A 191 16.86 15.96 7.23
C VAL A 191 17.41 14.84 8.12
N THR A 192 18.08 15.23 9.20
CA THR A 192 18.74 14.31 10.15
C THR A 192 17.94 14.10 11.44
N GLU A 193 16.83 14.82 11.59
CA GLU A 193 15.97 14.75 12.79
C GLU A 193 15.27 13.39 12.93
N TYR A 194 15.04 12.70 11.80
CA TYR A 194 14.30 11.44 11.75
C TYR A 194 15.12 10.36 11.05
N SER A 195 15.12 9.14 11.60
CA SER A 195 15.48 7.96 10.82
C SER A 195 14.36 7.62 9.82
N ALA A 196 14.65 6.84 8.78
CA ALA A 196 13.64 6.43 7.79
C ALA A 196 12.43 5.75 8.44
N LEU A 197 12.67 4.83 9.39
CA LEU A 197 11.60 4.18 10.16
C LEU A 197 10.90 5.16 11.11
N GLY A 198 11.66 6.04 11.78
CA GLY A 198 11.11 7.06 12.68
C GLY A 198 10.18 8.03 11.95
N ALA A 199 10.55 8.48 10.74
CA ALA A 199 9.70 9.26 9.88
C ALA A 199 8.44 8.48 9.47
N TYR A 200 8.59 7.24 9.00
CA TYR A 200 7.47 6.39 8.60
C TYR A 200 6.45 6.20 9.75
N VAL A 201 6.90 5.90 10.95
CA VAL A 201 6.00 5.73 12.12
C VAL A 201 5.26 7.03 12.44
N ARG A 202 5.91 8.19 12.28
CA ARG A 202 5.26 9.49 12.47
C ARG A 202 4.24 9.83 11.38
N LEU A 203 4.37 9.26 10.18
CA LEU A 203 3.40 9.41 9.09
C LEU A 203 2.10 8.66 9.36
N ILE A 204 2.10 7.56 10.14
CA ILE A 204 0.92 6.72 10.39
C ILE A 204 -0.29 7.55 10.89
N PRO A 205 -0.19 8.34 11.97
CA PRO A 205 -1.32 9.14 12.45
C PRO A 205 -1.69 10.30 11.51
N MET A 206 -0.82 10.69 10.56
CA MET A 206 -1.10 11.69 9.54
C MET A 206 -1.73 11.07 8.29
N ASN A 207 -1.66 9.75 8.10
CA ASN A 207 -2.29 9.07 6.97
C ASN A 207 -3.80 8.92 7.22
N PHE A 208 -4.50 10.06 7.14
CA PHE A 208 -5.92 10.14 7.49
C PHE A 208 -6.76 9.17 6.65
N TYR A 209 -6.45 9.01 5.35
CA TYR A 209 -7.25 8.11 4.52
C TYR A 209 -7.14 6.66 4.98
N ALA A 210 -5.95 6.12 5.16
CA ALA A 210 -5.77 4.74 5.58
C ALA A 210 -6.40 4.47 6.95
N VAL A 211 -6.16 5.36 7.92
CA VAL A 211 -6.70 5.23 9.28
C VAL A 211 -8.23 5.28 9.27
N PHE A 212 -8.83 6.27 8.61
CA PHE A 212 -10.30 6.41 8.59
C PHE A 212 -10.98 5.43 7.64
N ALA A 213 -10.31 4.89 6.61
CA ALA A 213 -10.82 3.78 5.80
C ALA A 213 -10.96 2.50 6.65
N LEU A 214 -9.93 2.16 7.43
CA LEU A 214 -10.00 1.03 8.37
C LEU A 214 -11.12 1.23 9.40
N LEU A 215 -11.23 2.42 10.00
CA LEU A 215 -12.32 2.72 10.93
C LEU A 215 -13.69 2.63 10.26
N MET A 216 -13.82 3.06 8.99
CA MET A 216 -15.06 2.96 8.22
C MET A 216 -15.47 1.51 7.97
N VAL A 217 -14.53 0.61 7.68
CA VAL A 217 -14.80 -0.84 7.57
C VAL A 217 -15.43 -1.37 8.84
N PHE A 218 -14.84 -1.08 10.01
CA PHE A 218 -15.39 -1.52 11.28
C PHE A 218 -16.75 -0.88 11.58
N ALA A 219 -16.95 0.40 11.25
CA ALA A 219 -18.22 1.07 11.41
C ALA A 219 -19.30 0.45 10.52
N VAL A 220 -19.01 0.19 9.23
CA VAL A 220 -19.92 -0.49 8.29
C VAL A 220 -20.23 -1.92 8.75
N ALA A 221 -19.21 -2.67 9.20
CA ALA A 221 -19.39 -4.04 9.67
C ALA A 221 -20.25 -4.11 10.95
N TRP A 222 -20.02 -3.17 11.88
CA TRP A 222 -20.69 -3.16 13.19
C TRP A 222 -22.10 -2.59 13.13
N PHE A 223 -22.26 -1.40 12.52
CA PHE A 223 -23.53 -0.66 12.53
C PHE A 223 -24.43 -0.97 11.33
N GLY A 224 -23.91 -1.65 10.28
CA GLY A 224 -24.67 -1.94 9.06
C GLY A 224 -25.00 -0.65 8.28
N LEU A 225 -24.00 0.18 8.02
CA LEU A 225 -24.14 1.44 7.28
C LEU A 225 -24.24 1.16 5.78
N ASP A 226 -25.41 0.73 5.32
CA ASP A 226 -25.63 0.30 3.95
C ASP A 226 -26.31 1.41 3.14
N VAL A 227 -25.59 2.03 2.21
CA VAL A 227 -26.07 3.16 1.40
C VAL A 227 -25.99 2.85 -0.09
N GLY A 228 -26.88 3.47 -0.88
CA GLY A 228 -26.90 3.36 -2.33
C GLY A 228 -26.99 1.91 -2.81
N LYS A 229 -26.18 1.56 -3.81
CA LYS A 229 -26.12 0.20 -4.40
C LYS A 229 -25.69 -0.87 -3.38
N MET A 230 -24.83 -0.56 -2.41
CA MET A 230 -24.46 -1.51 -1.37
C MET A 230 -25.68 -2.04 -0.62
N ARG A 231 -26.65 -1.18 -0.36
CA ARG A 231 -27.89 -1.57 0.29
C ARG A 231 -28.75 -2.47 -0.59
N GLU A 232 -28.81 -2.22 -1.89
CA GLU A 232 -29.55 -3.06 -2.85
C GLU A 232 -28.98 -4.48 -2.83
N HIS A 233 -27.66 -4.62 -2.94
CA HIS A 233 -26.98 -5.92 -2.83
C HIS A 233 -27.20 -6.61 -1.46
N GLU A 234 -27.25 -5.87 -0.35
CA GLU A 234 -27.53 -6.45 0.98
C GLU A 234 -28.98 -6.92 1.12
N ILE A 235 -29.94 -6.24 0.47
CA ILE A 235 -31.35 -6.68 0.43
C ILE A 235 -31.47 -7.95 -0.41
N GLU A 236 -30.85 -8.00 -1.58
CA GLU A 236 -30.84 -9.19 -2.45
C GLU A 236 -30.19 -10.39 -1.74
N ALA A 237 -29.04 -10.17 -1.12
CA ALA A 237 -28.36 -11.19 -0.35
C ALA A 237 -29.23 -11.73 0.80
N SER A 238 -29.97 -10.85 1.51
CA SER A 238 -30.89 -11.25 2.58
C SER A 238 -32.04 -12.14 2.10
N GLN A 239 -32.35 -12.10 0.81
CA GLN A 239 -33.36 -12.93 0.13
C GLN A 239 -32.76 -14.20 -0.50
N GLY A 240 -31.47 -14.48 -0.24
CA GLY A 240 -30.77 -15.62 -0.82
C GLY A 240 -30.37 -15.45 -2.29
N ARG A 241 -30.46 -14.24 -2.85
CA ARG A 241 -30.08 -13.93 -4.24
C ARG A 241 -28.68 -13.30 -4.29
N GLY A 242 -28.03 -13.36 -5.46
CA GLY A 242 -26.69 -12.77 -5.67
C GLY A 242 -25.51 -13.64 -5.25
N PHE A 243 -25.77 -14.93 -4.97
CA PHE A 243 -24.75 -15.95 -4.68
C PHE A 243 -24.50 -16.90 -5.85
N ASP A 244 -25.39 -16.91 -6.87
CA ASP A 244 -25.31 -17.78 -8.04
C ASP A 244 -24.51 -17.09 -9.16
N GLY A 245 -23.20 -16.98 -8.97
CA GLY A 245 -22.30 -16.32 -9.94
C GLY A 245 -21.84 -17.25 -11.07
N ASP A 246 -22.76 -17.90 -11.82
CA ASP A 246 -22.37 -18.78 -12.93
C ASP A 246 -21.87 -18.05 -14.20
N ASN A 247 -22.13 -16.75 -14.36
CA ASN A 247 -21.69 -15.99 -15.55
C ASN A 247 -20.37 -15.23 -15.35
N ASP A 248 -19.95 -14.96 -14.10
CA ASP A 248 -18.71 -14.23 -13.80
C ASP A 248 -17.51 -15.16 -13.54
N GLN A 249 -17.74 -16.48 -13.47
CA GLN A 249 -16.68 -17.48 -13.27
C GLN A 249 -15.64 -17.49 -14.38
N LYS A 250 -15.99 -17.08 -15.62
CA LYS A 250 -15.01 -17.02 -16.71
C LYS A 250 -13.97 -15.91 -16.52
N GLN A 251 -14.34 -14.73 -16.02
CA GLN A 251 -13.37 -13.66 -15.74
C GLN A 251 -12.53 -13.93 -14.48
N ALA A 252 -13.13 -14.56 -13.44
CA ALA A 252 -12.41 -14.97 -12.24
C ALA A 252 -11.48 -16.17 -12.47
N HIS A 253 -11.75 -16.98 -13.47
CA HIS A 253 -10.91 -18.14 -13.83
C HIS A 253 -9.60 -17.71 -14.48
N ASP A 254 -9.64 -16.67 -15.34
CA ASP A 254 -8.44 -16.16 -16.03
C ASP A 254 -7.44 -15.50 -15.08
N LEU A 255 -7.88 -14.98 -13.91
CA LEU A 255 -7.00 -14.37 -12.90
C LEU A 255 -6.48 -15.37 -11.84
N ASN A 256 -7.20 -16.47 -11.59
CA ASN A 256 -6.70 -17.57 -10.75
C ASN A 256 -5.68 -18.46 -11.48
N GLU A 257 -5.55 -18.37 -12.80
CA GLU A 257 -4.49 -19.06 -13.55
C GLU A 257 -3.08 -18.50 -13.27
N GLU A 258 -2.97 -17.27 -12.71
CA GLU A 258 -1.65 -16.74 -12.30
C GLU A 258 -1.06 -17.44 -11.07
N LEU A 259 -1.87 -18.06 -10.22
CA LEU A 259 -1.41 -18.88 -9.09
C LEU A 259 -2.07 -20.27 -9.13
N ASP A 260 -1.73 -21.08 -10.15
CA ASP A 260 -2.13 -22.49 -10.25
C ASP A 260 -1.40 -23.32 -9.16
N ILE A 261 -1.80 -23.10 -7.90
CA ILE A 261 -1.29 -23.79 -6.72
C ILE A 261 -2.39 -24.68 -6.17
N GLU A 262 -2.22 -25.99 -6.26
CA GLU A 262 -3.10 -26.95 -5.62
C GLU A 262 -2.89 -26.95 -4.10
N GLU A 263 -3.93 -26.55 -3.35
CA GLU A 263 -3.89 -26.52 -1.89
C GLU A 263 -3.83 -27.92 -1.28
N SER A 264 -2.97 -28.14 -0.29
CA SER A 264 -2.91 -29.39 0.46
C SER A 264 -4.18 -29.65 1.27
N GLU A 265 -4.69 -30.88 1.25
CA GLU A 265 -5.82 -31.28 2.07
C GLU A 265 -5.51 -31.39 3.58
N ASN A 266 -4.24 -31.53 3.94
CA ASN A 266 -3.78 -31.76 5.31
C ASN A 266 -3.41 -30.47 6.07
N GLY A 267 -3.82 -29.30 5.57
CA GLY A 267 -3.54 -28.02 6.19
C GLY A 267 -4.16 -27.88 7.58
N SER A 268 -3.50 -27.11 8.43
CA SER A 268 -3.98 -26.74 9.77
C SER A 268 -3.94 -25.23 9.96
N VAL A 269 -4.71 -24.71 10.93
CA VAL A 269 -4.75 -23.27 11.28
C VAL A 269 -3.34 -22.73 11.60
N SER A 270 -2.50 -23.56 12.22
CA SER A 270 -1.12 -23.17 12.55
C SER A 270 -0.26 -22.92 11.30
N ASP A 271 -0.57 -23.55 10.17
CA ASP A 271 0.20 -23.43 8.94
C ASP A 271 0.00 -22.05 8.26
N LEU A 272 -1.08 -21.36 8.57
CA LEU A 272 -1.29 -19.95 8.22
C LEU A 272 -0.72 -19.00 9.29
N VAL A 273 -1.03 -19.24 10.56
CA VAL A 273 -0.76 -18.27 11.63
C VAL A 273 0.71 -18.23 12.04
N MET A 274 1.37 -19.41 12.16
CA MET A 274 2.74 -19.46 12.65
C MET A 274 3.78 -18.75 11.76
N PRO A 275 3.78 -18.90 10.43
CA PRO A 275 4.71 -18.16 9.57
C PRO A 275 4.54 -16.64 9.69
N ILE A 276 3.29 -16.13 9.70
CA ILE A 276 2.99 -14.70 9.81
C ILE A 276 3.46 -14.16 11.18
N VAL A 277 3.12 -14.83 12.27
CA VAL A 277 3.57 -14.44 13.61
C VAL A 277 5.10 -14.50 13.73
N SER A 278 5.71 -15.54 13.16
CA SER A 278 7.18 -15.68 13.17
C SER A 278 7.87 -14.55 12.40
N LEU A 279 7.34 -14.17 11.25
CA LEU A 279 7.83 -13.02 10.48
C LEU A 279 7.77 -11.74 11.32
N ILE A 280 6.62 -11.43 11.92
CA ILE A 280 6.43 -10.21 12.72
C ILE A 280 7.39 -10.18 13.91
N VAL A 281 7.37 -11.25 14.71
CA VAL A 281 8.21 -11.34 15.92
C VAL A 281 9.70 -11.28 15.57
N ALA A 282 10.12 -11.99 14.53
CA ALA A 282 11.51 -11.99 14.09
C ALA A 282 11.95 -10.64 13.53
N THR A 283 11.09 -9.94 12.76
CA THR A 283 11.39 -8.59 12.26
C THR A 283 11.58 -7.62 13.42
N VAL A 284 10.67 -7.61 14.40
CA VAL A 284 10.79 -6.75 15.59
C VAL A 284 12.03 -7.07 16.40
N ALA A 285 12.31 -8.35 16.61
CA ALA A 285 13.52 -8.78 17.32
C ALA A 285 14.81 -8.38 16.57
N ALA A 286 14.81 -8.50 15.23
CA ALA A 286 15.93 -8.08 14.40
C ALA A 286 16.12 -6.55 14.41
N MET A 287 15.03 -5.77 14.43
CA MET A 287 15.09 -4.30 14.59
C MET A 287 15.75 -3.92 15.92
N LEU A 288 15.35 -4.54 17.01
CA LEU A 288 15.94 -4.30 18.32
C LEU A 288 17.42 -4.74 18.38
N TYR A 289 17.75 -5.83 17.71
CA TYR A 289 19.13 -6.34 17.65
C TYR A 289 20.05 -5.43 16.83
N THR A 290 19.65 -5.08 15.60
CA THR A 290 20.47 -4.23 14.73
C THR A 290 20.63 -2.82 15.28
N GLY A 291 19.53 -2.24 15.81
CA GLY A 291 19.59 -0.93 16.44
C GLY A 291 20.35 -0.93 17.77
N GLY A 292 20.26 -2.01 18.55
CA GLY A 292 21.09 -2.18 19.75
C GLY A 292 22.58 -2.27 19.44
N GLN A 293 22.95 -2.92 18.34
CA GLN A 293 24.34 -2.92 17.83
C GLN A 293 24.80 -1.52 17.42
N ALA A 294 23.95 -0.75 16.73
CA ALA A 294 24.25 0.62 16.33
C ALA A 294 24.48 1.51 17.57
N LEU A 295 23.59 1.48 18.57
CA LEU A 295 23.76 2.21 19.82
C LEU A 295 25.06 1.85 20.54
N THR A 296 25.41 0.56 20.57
CA THR A 296 26.65 0.09 21.21
C THR A 296 27.89 0.59 20.47
N ALA A 297 27.85 0.62 19.13
CA ALA A 297 28.92 1.16 18.30
C ALA A 297 29.14 2.66 18.54
N ASP A 298 28.06 3.40 18.81
CA ASP A 298 28.08 4.83 19.14
C ASP A 298 28.39 5.09 20.63
N GLY A 299 28.71 4.07 21.42
CA GLY A 299 29.00 4.20 22.86
C GLY A 299 27.79 4.55 23.72
N GLN A 300 26.58 4.38 23.20
CA GLN A 300 25.33 4.65 23.93
C GLN A 300 24.80 3.41 24.65
N ALA A 301 24.15 3.63 25.79
CA ALA A 301 23.46 2.54 26.48
C ALA A 301 22.23 2.07 25.69
N PHE A 302 21.95 0.75 25.69
CA PHE A 302 20.76 0.21 25.08
C PHE A 302 19.49 0.82 25.68
N ASN A 303 18.63 1.34 24.84
CA ASN A 303 17.25 1.70 25.16
C ASN A 303 16.33 1.30 24.02
N LEU A 304 15.09 0.98 24.33
CA LEU A 304 14.14 0.39 23.38
C LEU A 304 13.83 1.36 22.22
N LEU A 305 13.60 2.63 22.51
CA LEU A 305 13.27 3.65 21.52
C LEU A 305 14.45 3.94 20.60
N GLY A 306 15.63 4.15 21.19
CA GLY A 306 16.87 4.36 20.43
C GLY A 306 17.23 3.15 19.56
N ALA A 307 16.97 1.91 20.02
CA ALA A 307 17.18 0.74 19.19
C ALA A 307 16.25 0.72 17.96
N PHE A 308 14.97 1.13 18.08
CA PHE A 308 14.10 1.26 16.93
C PHE A 308 14.52 2.41 16.00
N GLU A 309 14.96 3.55 16.53
CA GLU A 309 15.40 4.69 15.74
C GLU A 309 16.69 4.42 14.95
N ASN A 310 17.61 3.61 15.49
CA ASN A 310 18.90 3.29 14.87
C ASN A 310 18.92 1.90 14.20
N THR A 311 17.75 1.30 13.93
CA THR A 311 17.66 -0.02 13.31
C THR A 311 18.12 -0.02 11.85
N ASP A 312 18.81 -1.09 11.42
CA ASP A 312 18.98 -1.41 10.01
C ASP A 312 17.69 -2.10 9.50
N VAL A 313 16.78 -1.30 8.95
CA VAL A 313 15.46 -1.77 8.51
C VAL A 313 15.59 -2.85 7.44
N GLY A 314 16.46 -2.66 6.44
CA GLY A 314 16.64 -3.60 5.34
C GLY A 314 17.04 -4.98 5.82
N LYS A 315 18.09 -5.06 6.66
CA LYS A 315 18.53 -6.34 7.25
C LYS A 315 17.46 -6.94 8.16
N SER A 316 16.78 -6.12 8.96
CA SER A 316 15.75 -6.60 9.89
C SER A 316 14.59 -7.24 9.17
N LEU A 317 14.14 -6.65 8.06
CA LEU A 317 13.09 -7.20 7.21
C LEU A 317 13.52 -8.54 6.57
N VAL A 318 14.76 -8.63 6.07
CA VAL A 318 15.29 -9.88 5.51
C VAL A 318 15.36 -10.98 6.58
N TYR A 319 15.85 -10.69 7.78
CA TYR A 319 15.91 -11.67 8.87
C TYR A 319 14.53 -12.17 9.27
N GLY A 320 13.56 -11.25 9.43
CA GLY A 320 12.18 -11.61 9.71
C GLY A 320 11.55 -12.43 8.59
N GLY A 321 11.73 -11.99 7.34
CA GLY A 321 11.23 -12.67 6.16
C GLY A 321 11.78 -14.08 6.01
N VAL A 322 13.09 -14.27 6.18
CA VAL A 322 13.74 -15.58 6.13
C VAL A 322 13.19 -16.50 7.21
N LEU A 323 13.03 -16.02 8.47
CA LEU A 323 12.46 -16.87 9.51
C LEU A 323 10.99 -17.23 9.20
N GLY A 324 10.18 -16.29 8.74
CA GLY A 324 8.80 -16.56 8.31
C GLY A 324 8.75 -17.60 7.20
N LEU A 325 9.62 -17.47 6.18
CA LEU A 325 9.73 -18.42 5.07
C LEU A 325 10.17 -19.82 5.56
N LEU A 326 11.16 -19.91 6.47
CA LEU A 326 11.60 -21.18 7.03
C LEU A 326 10.49 -21.87 7.81
N VAL A 327 9.69 -21.11 8.57
CA VAL A 327 8.53 -21.67 9.27
C VAL A 327 7.46 -22.14 8.27
N ALA A 328 7.18 -21.37 7.21
CA ALA A 328 6.28 -21.79 6.14
C ALA A 328 6.76 -23.08 5.44
N LEU A 329 8.05 -23.18 5.14
CA LEU A 329 8.65 -24.40 4.59
C LEU A 329 8.52 -25.58 5.56
N ALA A 330 8.75 -25.38 6.85
CA ALA A 330 8.62 -26.43 7.86
C ALA A 330 7.19 -26.99 7.92
N THR A 331 6.16 -26.14 7.78
CA THR A 331 4.74 -26.60 7.74
C THR A 331 4.47 -27.45 6.51
N VAL A 332 4.98 -27.04 5.34
CA VAL A 332 4.80 -27.78 4.07
C VAL A 332 5.59 -29.09 4.08
N PHE A 333 6.82 -29.11 4.58
CA PHE A 333 7.63 -30.34 4.72
C PHE A 333 6.99 -31.36 5.68
N LYS A 334 6.38 -30.89 6.77
CA LYS A 334 5.62 -31.76 7.69
C LYS A 334 4.48 -32.50 6.98
N GLN A 335 3.90 -31.91 5.94
CA GLN A 335 2.84 -32.53 5.16
C GLN A 335 3.34 -33.50 4.08
N LYS A 336 4.68 -33.62 3.91
CA LYS A 336 5.34 -34.52 2.95
C LYS A 336 4.94 -34.25 1.49
N LEU A 337 4.71 -33.00 1.14
CA LEU A 337 4.44 -32.61 -0.25
C LEU A 337 5.66 -32.83 -1.14
N PRO A 338 5.47 -33.09 -2.45
CA PRO A 338 6.58 -33.28 -3.38
C PRO A 338 7.48 -32.04 -3.44
N MET A 339 8.80 -32.25 -3.47
CA MET A 339 9.76 -31.16 -3.54
C MET A 339 9.63 -30.33 -4.82
N SER A 340 9.18 -30.95 -5.91
CA SER A 340 8.86 -30.28 -7.17
C SER A 340 7.79 -29.20 -6.99
N ASP A 341 6.73 -29.50 -6.24
CA ASP A 341 5.59 -28.62 -6.04
C ASP A 341 5.98 -27.45 -5.12
N ILE A 342 6.78 -27.72 -4.09
CA ILE A 342 7.34 -26.70 -3.21
C ILE A 342 8.24 -25.74 -3.99
N ALA A 343 9.17 -26.25 -4.82
CA ALA A 343 10.07 -25.42 -5.61
C ALA A 343 9.31 -24.62 -6.68
N ARG A 344 8.33 -25.24 -7.36
CA ARG A 344 7.46 -24.56 -8.32
C ARG A 344 6.68 -23.44 -7.65
N THR A 345 6.07 -23.69 -6.51
CA THR A 345 5.29 -22.71 -5.74
C THR A 345 6.16 -21.54 -5.29
N MET A 346 7.36 -21.80 -4.78
CA MET A 346 8.31 -20.74 -4.43
C MET A 346 8.70 -19.88 -5.64
N TRP A 347 8.91 -20.50 -6.81
CA TRP A 347 9.19 -19.76 -8.03
C TRP A 347 8.02 -18.88 -8.47
N ILE A 348 6.79 -19.41 -8.44
CA ILE A 348 5.57 -18.66 -8.73
C ILE A 348 5.45 -17.46 -7.79
N GLY A 349 5.63 -17.68 -6.47
CA GLY A 349 5.58 -16.61 -5.48
C GLY A 349 6.67 -15.54 -5.67
N ALA A 350 7.91 -15.94 -5.96
CA ALA A 350 8.98 -14.99 -6.27
C ALA A 350 8.67 -14.19 -7.55
N SER A 351 8.17 -14.87 -8.58
CA SER A 351 7.86 -14.26 -9.88
C SER A 351 6.73 -13.24 -9.79
N SER A 352 5.76 -13.43 -8.90
CA SER A 352 4.65 -12.48 -8.69
C SER A 352 5.15 -11.10 -8.19
N MET A 353 6.32 -11.05 -7.54
CA MET A 353 6.92 -9.80 -7.05
C MET A 353 7.73 -9.04 -8.11
N PHE A 354 8.01 -9.60 -9.29
CA PHE A 354 8.85 -8.93 -10.28
C PHE A 354 8.27 -7.62 -10.79
N GLY A 355 6.94 -7.53 -10.94
CA GLY A 355 6.27 -6.29 -11.32
C GLY A 355 6.53 -5.17 -10.30
N ALA A 356 6.34 -5.44 -9.02
CA ALA A 356 6.59 -4.51 -7.94
C ALA A 356 8.07 -4.12 -7.84
N ILE A 357 8.99 -5.07 -7.98
CA ILE A 357 10.44 -4.81 -7.98
C ILE A 357 10.85 -3.91 -9.16
N LEU A 358 10.29 -4.13 -10.35
CA LEU A 358 10.57 -3.27 -11.50
C LEU A 358 10.08 -1.84 -11.27
N ILE A 359 8.86 -1.67 -10.74
CA ILE A 359 8.34 -0.34 -10.40
C ILE A 359 9.27 0.34 -9.39
N LEU A 360 9.73 -0.39 -8.37
CA LEU A 360 10.66 0.12 -7.36
C LEU A 360 11.99 0.61 -7.95
N VAL A 361 12.62 -0.19 -8.84
CA VAL A 361 13.87 0.18 -9.53
C VAL A 361 13.67 1.45 -10.38
N PHE A 362 12.57 1.53 -11.12
CA PHE A 362 12.24 2.71 -11.92
C PHE A 362 11.94 3.92 -11.03
N ALA A 363 11.28 3.73 -9.87
CA ALA A 363 10.98 4.79 -8.90
C ALA A 363 12.26 5.37 -8.29
N TRP A 364 13.21 4.54 -7.88
CA TRP A 364 14.52 5.03 -7.41
C TRP A 364 15.28 5.79 -8.49
N THR A 365 15.23 5.30 -9.74
CA THR A 365 15.92 5.95 -10.87
C THR A 365 15.30 7.30 -11.20
N ILE A 366 13.97 7.41 -11.30
CA ILE A 366 13.30 8.70 -11.59
C ILE A 366 13.45 9.68 -10.42
N GLY A 367 13.44 9.19 -9.18
CA GLY A 367 13.72 10.01 -8.01
C GLY A 367 15.07 10.70 -8.10
N SER A 368 16.12 9.95 -8.50
CA SER A 368 17.45 10.52 -8.75
C SER A 368 17.43 11.57 -9.88
N VAL A 369 16.69 11.31 -10.97
CA VAL A 369 16.55 12.28 -12.09
C VAL A 369 15.87 13.58 -11.63
N ILE A 370 14.77 13.47 -10.89
CA ILE A 370 14.01 14.61 -10.35
C ILE A 370 14.90 15.45 -9.42
N GLY A 371 15.69 14.79 -8.57
CA GLY A 371 16.66 15.44 -7.69
C GLY A 371 17.76 16.20 -8.47
N ASP A 372 18.37 15.55 -9.47
CA ASP A 372 19.40 16.16 -10.31
C ASP A 372 18.85 17.32 -11.18
N MET A 373 17.58 17.27 -11.58
CA MET A 373 16.86 18.36 -12.26
C MET A 373 16.57 19.56 -11.35
N LYS A 374 16.75 19.39 -10.03
CA LYS A 374 16.42 20.40 -9.02
C LYS A 374 14.98 20.92 -9.12
N THR A 375 14.06 19.99 -9.42
CA THR A 375 12.63 20.27 -9.62
C THR A 375 12.01 21.00 -8.43
N GLY A 376 12.39 20.61 -7.20
CA GLY A 376 11.93 21.25 -5.98
C GLY A 376 12.36 22.70 -5.86
N SER A 377 13.60 23.03 -6.24
CA SER A 377 14.09 24.42 -6.23
C SER A 377 13.28 25.31 -7.16
N TYR A 378 12.91 24.80 -8.36
CA TYR A 378 12.05 25.53 -9.28
C TYR A 378 10.63 25.72 -8.71
N LEU A 379 10.03 24.64 -8.19
CA LEU A 379 8.70 24.70 -7.56
C LEU A 379 8.66 25.70 -6.39
N SER A 380 9.73 25.75 -5.58
CA SER A 380 9.88 26.77 -4.54
C SER A 380 9.82 28.19 -5.08
N SER A 381 10.54 28.45 -6.18
CA SER A 381 10.56 29.77 -6.80
C SER A 381 9.17 30.20 -7.29
N LEU A 382 8.34 29.24 -7.72
CA LEU A 382 6.96 29.48 -8.11
C LEU A 382 6.00 29.65 -6.92
N ALA A 383 6.22 28.88 -5.86
CA ALA A 383 5.37 28.93 -4.66
C ALA A 383 5.60 30.22 -3.86
N THR A 384 6.81 30.77 -3.92
CA THR A 384 7.18 32.00 -3.22
C THR A 384 6.34 33.19 -3.73
N GLY A 385 5.20 33.42 -3.08
CA GLY A 385 4.29 34.54 -3.32
C GLY A 385 2.96 34.23 -4.02
N ASN A 386 2.71 33.00 -4.50
CA ASN A 386 1.48 32.67 -5.23
C ASN A 386 0.56 31.64 -4.55
N ILE A 387 1.11 30.71 -3.78
CA ILE A 387 0.33 29.68 -3.08
C ILE A 387 0.77 29.66 -1.62
N ASP A 388 -0.20 29.78 -0.72
CA ASP A 388 0.07 29.59 0.70
C ASP A 388 0.42 28.10 0.93
N TYR A 389 1.65 27.84 1.41
CA TYR A 389 2.19 26.49 1.64
C TYR A 389 1.34 25.64 2.59
N HIS A 390 0.47 26.25 3.39
CA HIS A 390 -0.47 25.55 4.25
C HIS A 390 -1.49 24.68 3.48
N TRP A 391 -1.74 24.99 2.20
CA TRP A 391 -2.63 24.20 1.34
C TRP A 391 -1.93 23.03 0.64
N LEU A 392 -0.60 22.98 0.64
CA LEU A 392 0.13 21.96 -0.12
C LEU A 392 -0.20 20.52 0.29
N PRO A 393 -0.37 20.17 1.58
CA PRO A 393 -0.74 18.79 1.92
C PRO A 393 -2.06 18.34 1.29
N VAL A 394 -3.12 19.14 1.35
CA VAL A 394 -4.41 18.75 0.76
C VAL A 394 -4.35 18.72 -0.78
N ILE A 395 -3.61 19.62 -1.40
CA ILE A 395 -3.39 19.63 -2.85
C ILE A 395 -2.66 18.35 -3.28
N LEU A 396 -1.59 17.96 -2.58
CA LEU A 396 -0.86 16.73 -2.85
C LEU A 396 -1.71 15.49 -2.62
N PHE A 397 -2.56 15.47 -1.59
CA PHE A 397 -3.53 14.40 -1.39
C PHE A 397 -4.46 14.21 -2.59
N LEU A 398 -5.03 15.31 -3.10
CA LEU A 398 -5.95 15.26 -4.24
C LEU A 398 -5.25 14.88 -5.55
N LEU A 399 -4.04 15.43 -5.79
CA LEU A 399 -3.25 15.11 -6.98
C LEU A 399 -2.78 13.64 -6.99
N ALA A 400 -2.29 13.14 -5.86
CA ALA A 400 -1.91 11.74 -5.72
C ALA A 400 -3.13 10.83 -5.88
N GLY A 401 -4.30 11.23 -5.34
CA GLY A 401 -5.56 10.53 -5.54
C GLY A 401 -5.98 10.46 -7.01
N LEU A 402 -5.91 11.57 -7.71
CA LEU A 402 -6.23 11.62 -9.15
C LEU A 402 -5.27 10.75 -9.97
N MET A 403 -3.97 10.79 -9.65
CA MET A 403 -2.97 9.97 -10.32
C MET A 403 -3.23 8.48 -10.09
N ALA A 404 -3.35 8.06 -8.85
CA ALA A 404 -3.57 6.65 -8.50
C ALA A 404 -4.89 6.13 -9.07
N PHE A 405 -5.97 6.93 -9.04
CA PHE A 405 -7.25 6.61 -9.69
C PHE A 405 -7.08 6.33 -11.19
N SER A 406 -6.30 7.18 -11.87
CA SER A 406 -6.11 7.09 -13.32
C SER A 406 -5.17 5.97 -13.75
N THR A 407 -4.18 5.63 -12.91
CA THR A 407 -3.18 4.59 -13.20
C THR A 407 -3.57 3.21 -12.66
N GLY A 408 -4.46 3.18 -11.65
CA GLY A 408 -4.85 1.96 -10.95
C GLY A 408 -3.76 1.39 -10.07
N THR A 409 -2.81 2.22 -9.59
CA THR A 409 -1.73 1.73 -8.73
C THR A 409 -1.20 2.77 -7.76
N SER A 410 -1.12 2.41 -6.48
CA SER A 410 -0.44 3.21 -5.47
C SER A 410 1.08 3.17 -5.61
N TRP A 411 1.67 2.02 -6.00
CA TRP A 411 3.11 1.86 -6.13
C TRP A 411 3.75 2.86 -7.11
N GLY A 412 3.15 3.00 -8.30
CA GLY A 412 3.60 3.96 -9.30
C GLY A 412 3.42 5.40 -8.85
N THR A 413 2.34 5.68 -8.13
CA THR A 413 2.07 7.01 -7.59
C THR A 413 3.08 7.38 -6.51
N PHE A 414 3.43 6.46 -5.60
CA PHE A 414 4.48 6.69 -4.60
C PHE A 414 5.81 7.01 -5.26
N GLY A 415 6.21 6.23 -6.28
CA GLY A 415 7.47 6.42 -6.98
C GLY A 415 7.63 7.79 -7.65
N ILE A 416 6.54 8.38 -8.13
CA ILE A 416 6.55 9.68 -8.80
C ILE A 416 6.32 10.82 -7.79
N MET A 417 5.31 10.70 -6.94
CA MET A 417 4.82 11.82 -6.14
C MET A 417 5.58 12.04 -4.82
N LEU A 418 6.16 10.99 -4.21
CA LEU A 418 6.90 11.16 -2.96
C LEU A 418 8.17 12.01 -3.14
N PRO A 419 9.04 11.78 -4.16
CA PRO A 419 10.16 12.68 -4.43
C PRO A 419 9.72 14.12 -4.67
N ILE A 420 8.65 14.33 -5.45
CA ILE A 420 8.09 15.67 -5.71
C ILE A 420 7.63 16.34 -4.41
N ALA A 421 6.94 15.60 -3.54
CA ALA A 421 6.48 16.12 -2.25
C ALA A 421 7.67 16.47 -1.33
N GLY A 422 8.72 15.65 -1.32
CA GLY A 422 9.96 15.94 -0.60
C GLY A 422 10.63 17.22 -1.08
N ASP A 423 10.80 17.36 -2.40
CA ASP A 423 11.34 18.55 -3.04
C ASP A 423 10.51 19.80 -2.73
N MET A 424 9.17 19.69 -2.83
CA MET A 424 8.27 20.81 -2.51
C MET A 424 8.35 21.22 -1.05
N ALA A 425 8.46 20.28 -0.13
CA ALA A 425 8.62 20.57 1.30
C ALA A 425 9.95 21.28 1.58
N ALA A 426 11.06 20.73 1.05
CA ALA A 426 12.38 21.33 1.21
C ALA A 426 12.43 22.76 0.64
N ALA A 427 11.66 23.01 -0.36
CA ALA A 427 11.59 24.25 -1.10
C ALA A 427 10.67 25.30 -0.46
N SER A 428 9.63 24.91 0.27
CA SER A 428 8.67 25.81 0.91
C SER A 428 8.89 25.94 2.41
N ASP A 429 8.67 24.86 3.14
CA ASP A 429 8.91 24.72 4.58
C ASP A 429 9.22 23.24 4.88
N ILE A 430 10.47 22.96 5.28
CA ILE A 430 10.95 21.62 5.57
C ILE A 430 10.16 20.95 6.71
N ALA A 431 9.55 21.72 7.62
CA ALA A 431 8.70 21.20 8.67
C ALA A 431 7.44 20.49 8.12
N LEU A 432 7.04 20.79 6.88
CA LEU A 432 5.92 20.16 6.20
C LEU A 432 6.29 18.86 5.48
N ILE A 433 7.54 18.39 5.56
CA ILE A 433 7.98 17.19 4.81
C ILE A 433 7.12 15.96 5.18
N LEU A 434 6.93 15.69 6.46
CA LEU A 434 6.09 14.57 6.90
C LEU A 434 4.61 14.76 6.52
N PRO A 435 3.94 15.91 6.79
CA PRO A 435 2.60 16.19 6.28
C PRO A 435 2.43 15.97 4.78
N MET A 436 3.38 16.44 3.96
CA MET A 436 3.31 16.31 2.50
C MET A 436 3.50 14.87 2.01
N LEU A 437 4.50 14.16 2.57
CA LEU A 437 4.71 12.74 2.27
C LEU A 437 3.49 11.91 2.68
N SER A 438 2.91 12.18 3.85
CA SER A 438 1.71 11.50 4.31
C SER A 438 0.51 11.78 3.41
N ALA A 439 0.38 13.00 2.91
CA ALA A 439 -0.70 13.38 1.98
C ALA A 439 -0.61 12.59 0.66
N VAL A 440 0.60 12.40 0.13
CA VAL A 440 0.83 11.56 -1.06
C VAL A 440 0.47 10.11 -0.78
N LEU A 441 0.91 9.54 0.35
CA LEU A 441 0.57 8.17 0.72
C LEU A 441 -0.94 7.98 0.85
N ALA A 442 -1.61 8.88 1.57
CA ALA A 442 -3.05 8.84 1.78
C ALA A 442 -3.83 9.01 0.47
N GLY A 443 -3.43 9.96 -0.38
CA GLY A 443 -4.06 10.23 -1.67
C GLY A 443 -3.91 9.05 -2.63
N SER A 444 -2.72 8.45 -2.67
CA SER A 444 -2.46 7.29 -3.52
C SER A 444 -3.36 6.11 -3.15
N VAL A 445 -3.50 5.80 -1.87
CA VAL A 445 -4.40 4.73 -1.40
C VAL A 445 -5.86 5.08 -1.71
N PHE A 446 -6.27 6.35 -1.55
CA PHE A 446 -7.62 6.80 -1.91
C PHE A 446 -7.91 6.59 -3.40
N GLY A 447 -7.01 7.04 -4.28
CA GLY A 447 -7.19 6.94 -5.72
C GLY A 447 -7.23 5.50 -6.20
N ASP A 448 -6.32 4.68 -5.71
CA ASP A 448 -6.25 3.25 -5.97
C ASP A 448 -7.55 2.53 -5.57
N HIS A 449 -7.98 2.75 -4.33
CA HIS A 449 -9.20 2.21 -3.74
C HIS A 449 -10.50 2.64 -4.46
N CYS A 450 -10.48 3.71 -5.25
CA CYS A 450 -11.62 4.14 -6.07
C CYS A 450 -11.53 3.69 -7.53
N SER A 451 -10.36 3.22 -7.96
CA SER A 451 -10.08 2.97 -9.38
C SER A 451 -10.67 1.65 -9.86
N PRO A 452 -11.45 1.67 -10.96
CA PRO A 452 -11.95 0.42 -11.56
C PRO A 452 -10.89 -0.41 -12.27
N ILE A 453 -9.67 0.08 -12.36
CA ILE A 453 -8.53 -0.61 -13.00
C ILE A 453 -7.44 -0.94 -11.99
N SER A 454 -7.71 -0.76 -10.70
CA SER A 454 -6.78 -1.07 -9.62
C SER A 454 -6.63 -2.58 -9.45
N ASP A 455 -5.37 -3.02 -9.30
CA ASP A 455 -5.05 -4.41 -9.03
C ASP A 455 -5.71 -4.89 -7.73
N THR A 456 -5.67 -4.09 -6.66
CA THR A 456 -6.26 -4.44 -5.35
C THR A 456 -7.78 -4.55 -5.45
N THR A 457 -8.44 -3.63 -6.19
CA THR A 457 -9.89 -3.65 -6.42
C THR A 457 -10.32 -4.88 -7.24
N ILE A 458 -9.52 -5.25 -8.27
CA ILE A 458 -9.74 -6.46 -9.06
C ILE A 458 -9.60 -7.71 -8.17
N LEU A 459 -8.53 -7.80 -7.38
CA LEU A 459 -8.26 -8.94 -6.51
C LEU A 459 -9.30 -9.07 -5.38
N SER A 460 -9.75 -7.97 -4.81
CA SER A 460 -10.78 -7.95 -3.77
C SER A 460 -12.13 -8.42 -4.31
N SER A 461 -12.50 -7.98 -5.54
CA SER A 461 -13.70 -8.49 -6.21
C SER A 461 -13.60 -9.98 -6.53
N THR A 462 -12.44 -10.44 -6.96
CA THR A 462 -12.14 -11.85 -7.23
C THR A 462 -12.20 -12.70 -5.95
N GLY A 463 -11.53 -12.27 -4.87
CA GLY A 463 -11.54 -12.95 -3.58
C GLY A 463 -12.95 -13.08 -2.99
N ALA A 464 -13.78 -12.07 -3.15
CA ALA A 464 -15.18 -12.09 -2.75
C ALA A 464 -16.09 -12.83 -3.74
N ARG A 465 -15.64 -13.14 -4.97
CA ARG A 465 -16.46 -13.57 -6.11
C ARG A 465 -17.62 -12.59 -6.36
N CYS A 466 -17.33 -11.31 -6.40
CA CYS A 466 -18.25 -10.23 -6.69
C CYS A 466 -18.01 -9.72 -8.10
N ASN A 467 -19.06 -9.27 -8.80
CA ASN A 467 -18.86 -8.54 -10.05
C ASN A 467 -18.00 -7.29 -9.78
N HIS A 468 -16.96 -7.09 -10.59
CA HIS A 468 -15.98 -6.04 -10.38
C HIS A 468 -16.60 -4.63 -10.41
N ILE A 469 -17.50 -4.35 -11.36
CA ILE A 469 -18.16 -3.04 -11.47
C ILE A 469 -19.14 -2.80 -10.32
N ASP A 470 -19.79 -3.87 -9.83
CA ASP A 470 -20.64 -3.77 -8.64
C ASP A 470 -19.81 -3.46 -7.40
N HIS A 471 -18.63 -4.10 -7.24
CA HIS A 471 -17.70 -3.78 -6.18
C HIS A 471 -17.30 -2.30 -6.22
N VAL A 472 -16.76 -1.82 -7.35
CA VAL A 472 -16.35 -0.41 -7.51
C VAL A 472 -17.50 0.55 -7.17
N SER A 473 -18.69 0.30 -7.73
CA SER A 473 -19.83 1.21 -7.56
C SER A 473 -20.41 1.21 -6.14
N THR A 474 -20.29 0.10 -5.42
CA THR A 474 -20.74 -0.02 -4.01
C THR A 474 -19.75 0.57 -3.02
N GLN A 475 -18.46 0.53 -3.34
CA GLN A 475 -17.37 1.03 -2.51
C GLN A 475 -17.22 2.55 -2.56
N LEU A 476 -17.42 3.14 -3.76
CA LEU A 476 -17.16 4.54 -4.04
C LEU A 476 -17.79 5.54 -3.05
N PRO A 477 -19.05 5.39 -2.57
CA PRO A 477 -19.62 6.31 -1.58
C PRO A 477 -18.85 6.34 -0.25
N TYR A 478 -18.32 5.19 0.19
CA TYR A 478 -17.55 5.10 1.43
C TYR A 478 -16.16 5.70 1.25
N ALA A 479 -15.48 5.38 0.14
CA ALA A 479 -14.16 5.92 -0.17
C ALA A 479 -14.18 7.45 -0.31
N LEU A 480 -15.19 8.02 -1.02
CA LEU A 480 -15.38 9.47 -1.12
C LEU A 480 -15.69 10.12 0.24
N SER A 481 -16.46 9.43 1.10
CA SER A 481 -16.73 9.91 2.46
C SER A 481 -15.46 10.00 3.29
N VAL A 482 -14.59 8.99 3.21
CA VAL A 482 -13.29 8.98 3.90
C VAL A 482 -12.33 10.00 3.28
N ALA A 483 -12.34 10.18 1.96
CA ALA A 483 -11.55 11.22 1.30
C ALA A 483 -11.94 12.63 1.76
N PHE A 484 -13.25 12.89 1.94
CA PHE A 484 -13.71 14.15 2.51
C PHE A 484 -13.19 14.37 3.94
N VAL A 485 -13.24 13.35 4.79
CA VAL A 485 -12.65 13.38 6.14
C VAL A 485 -11.15 13.69 6.07
N SER A 486 -10.44 13.06 5.14
CA SER A 486 -8.99 13.24 4.94
C SER A 486 -8.65 14.66 4.46
N CYS A 487 -9.46 15.24 3.56
CA CYS A 487 -9.29 16.64 3.15
C CYS A 487 -9.36 17.59 4.35
N ILE A 488 -10.35 17.43 5.23
CA ILE A 488 -10.47 18.24 6.46
C ILE A 488 -9.24 18.04 7.37
N GLY A 489 -8.76 16.79 7.49
CA GLY A 489 -7.55 16.48 8.23
C GLY A 489 -6.32 17.20 7.67
N PHE A 490 -6.08 17.11 6.35
CA PHE A 490 -4.92 17.75 5.71
C PHE A 490 -5.00 19.27 5.68
N ILE A 491 -6.17 19.86 5.48
CA ILE A 491 -6.38 21.31 5.60
C ILE A 491 -6.03 21.77 7.02
N THR A 492 -6.57 21.08 8.02
CA THR A 492 -6.30 21.41 9.43
C THR A 492 -4.83 21.19 9.79
N LEU A 493 -4.20 20.13 9.28
CA LEU A 493 -2.78 19.84 9.51
C LEU A 493 -1.89 20.92 8.90
N GLY A 494 -2.16 21.32 7.66
CA GLY A 494 -1.43 22.40 7.00
C GLY A 494 -1.56 23.73 7.74
N MET A 495 -2.77 24.09 8.19
CA MET A 495 -3.02 25.37 8.86
C MET A 495 -2.48 25.45 10.29
N THR A 496 -2.45 24.31 11.01
CA THR A 496 -2.13 24.32 12.44
C THR A 496 -0.78 23.69 12.77
N SER A 497 -0.19 22.98 11.83
CA SER A 497 1.02 22.14 12.01
C SER A 497 0.90 21.17 13.23
N SER A 498 -0.32 20.91 13.68
CA SER A 498 -0.61 20.08 14.85
C SER A 498 -1.36 18.81 14.48
N ILE A 499 -0.68 17.66 14.61
CA ILE A 499 -1.28 16.34 14.35
C ILE A 499 -2.52 16.12 15.26
N GLY A 500 -2.44 16.51 16.54
CA GLY A 500 -3.53 16.31 17.49
C GLY A 500 -4.79 17.09 17.12
N ILE A 501 -4.65 18.36 16.68
CA ILE A 501 -5.78 19.17 16.22
C ILE A 501 -6.35 18.61 14.92
N ALA A 502 -5.49 18.27 13.95
CA ALA A 502 -5.90 17.72 12.67
C ALA A 502 -6.63 16.37 12.82
N PHE A 503 -6.08 15.47 13.64
CA PHE A 503 -6.70 14.17 13.90
C PHE A 503 -8.04 14.33 14.65
N SER A 504 -8.15 15.30 15.57
CA SER A 504 -9.41 15.60 16.25
C SER A 504 -10.46 16.14 15.30
N ALA A 505 -10.09 17.07 14.39
CA ALA A 505 -11.00 17.61 13.37
C ALA A 505 -11.47 16.52 12.41
N ALA A 506 -10.55 15.68 11.92
CA ALA A 506 -10.88 14.54 11.06
C ALA A 506 -11.79 13.54 11.80
N SER A 507 -11.53 13.23 13.07
CA SER A 507 -12.34 12.32 13.89
C SER A 507 -13.77 12.84 14.09
N LEU A 508 -13.94 14.13 14.38
CA LEU A 508 -15.26 14.74 14.51
C LEU A 508 -16.03 14.71 13.18
N THR A 509 -15.34 15.01 12.08
CA THR A 509 -15.91 14.91 10.73
C THR A 509 -16.31 13.47 10.40
N PHE A 510 -15.46 12.50 10.73
CA PHE A 510 -15.75 11.07 10.54
C PHE A 510 -17.00 10.62 11.31
N VAL A 511 -17.14 11.02 12.56
CA VAL A 511 -18.33 10.73 13.36
C VAL A 511 -19.58 11.34 12.71
N ALA A 512 -19.52 12.60 12.27
CA ALA A 512 -20.63 13.25 11.57
C ALA A 512 -21.01 12.51 10.27
N VAL A 513 -20.01 12.08 9.49
CA VAL A 513 -20.20 11.25 8.28
C VAL A 513 -20.86 9.91 8.63
N CYS A 514 -20.42 9.21 9.67
CA CYS A 514 -21.05 7.97 10.11
C CYS A 514 -22.52 8.18 10.51
N PHE A 515 -22.84 9.27 11.21
CA PHE A 515 -24.25 9.62 11.52
C PHE A 515 -25.07 9.91 10.26
N ALA A 516 -24.51 10.64 9.28
CA ALA A 516 -25.17 10.89 8.01
C ALA A 516 -25.43 9.57 7.25
N LEU A 517 -24.44 8.69 7.14
CA LEU A 517 -24.60 7.38 6.50
C LEU A 517 -25.67 6.53 7.23
N ALA A 518 -25.69 6.55 8.56
CA ALA A 518 -26.69 5.85 9.36
C ALA A 518 -28.10 6.40 9.12
N TYR A 519 -28.26 7.73 9.01
CA TYR A 519 -29.52 8.37 8.66
C TYR A 519 -30.01 7.95 7.29
N PHE A 520 -29.17 8.02 6.25
CA PHE A 520 -29.52 7.60 4.88
C PHE A 520 -29.79 6.10 4.77
N SER A 521 -29.09 5.28 5.55
CA SER A 521 -29.33 3.83 5.64
C SER A 521 -30.73 3.51 6.20
N ARG A 522 -31.26 4.32 7.13
CA ARG A 522 -32.59 4.12 7.77
C ARG A 522 -33.75 4.77 6.99
N CYS A 523 -33.54 5.95 6.41
CA CYS A 523 -34.62 6.76 5.85
C CYS A 523 -35.31 6.08 4.67
N LYS A 524 -34.60 5.34 3.81
CA LYS A 524 -35.18 4.56 2.71
C LYS A 524 -35.90 3.27 3.14
N MET A 525 -35.76 2.82 4.40
CA MET A 525 -36.58 1.69 4.89
C MET A 525 -38.04 2.08 5.14
N ALA A 526 -38.29 3.35 5.41
CA ALA A 526 -39.67 3.85 5.63
C ALA A 526 -40.46 3.98 4.32
N THR A 527 -39.79 4.32 3.20
CA THR A 527 -40.44 4.50 1.88
C THR A 527 -40.69 3.20 1.11
N CYS A 528 -40.08 2.07 1.48
CA CYS A 528 -40.36 0.76 0.91
C CYS A 528 -41.49 -0.01 1.66
N LYS A 529 -42.04 0.53 2.74
CA LYS A 529 -43.17 -0.04 3.50
C LYS A 529 -44.48 0.68 3.25
N SER A 530 -44.52 1.69 2.42
CA SER A 530 -45.71 2.38 1.90
C SER A 530 -45.90 2.00 0.42
#